data_39e8afba21da8430c3fcdfa8c23e8730
#
_entry.id   39e8afba21da8430c3fcdfa8c23e8730
#
_cell.length_a   1.000
_cell.length_b   1.000
_cell.length_c   1.000
_cell.angle_alpha   90.00
_cell.angle_beta   90.00
_cell.angle_gamma   90.00
#
_symmetry.space_group_name_H-M   'P 1'
#
loop_
_entity.id
_entity.type
_entity.pdbx_description
1 polymer ?
#
loop_
_entity_poly.entity_id
_entity_poly.type
_entity_poly.pdbx_seq_one_letter_code
_entity_poly.pdbx_strand_id
1 'polypeptide(L)'
;AELLPLFKRLHEQGISVAIETNASSVHLPELAEYVDYLIVDLKHFDDEQHIKWVGASLKETKKNIEFFFASGREIHIRIPVINGVNTCPEGFADYFSCFDTSHADFEFLAYHEFGKDKWHGNYGITDGFVSPEMMAKFDRVFKEHGLKTVKT
;
A
#
# COMPACT_ATOMS: atom_id res chain seq x y z
N ALA A 1 4.87 18.81 -4.02
CA ALA A 1 5.74 19.97 -4.23
C ALA A 1 6.14 20.68 -2.93
N GLU A 2 5.25 20.87 -1.96
CA GLU A 2 5.54 21.60 -0.71
C GLU A 2 6.51 20.86 0.24
N LEU A 3 6.50 19.54 0.23
CA LEU A 3 7.37 18.71 1.09
C LEU A 3 8.81 18.59 0.56
N LEU A 4 9.05 18.80 -0.72
CA LEU A 4 10.37 18.62 -1.33
C LEU A 4 11.48 19.46 -0.66
N PRO A 5 11.29 20.77 -0.36
CA PRO A 5 12.33 21.53 0.32
C PRO A 5 12.64 21.03 1.74
N LEU A 6 11.62 20.52 2.46
CA LEU A 6 11.80 19.94 3.78
C LEU A 6 12.65 18.67 3.70
N PHE A 7 12.31 17.75 2.76
CA PHE A 7 13.00 16.48 2.62
C PHE A 7 14.45 16.64 2.17
N LYS A 8 14.73 17.57 1.25
CA LYS A 8 16.10 17.95 0.90
C LYS A 8 16.90 18.37 2.12
N ARG A 9 16.32 19.24 2.96
CA ARG A 9 16.99 19.74 4.16
C ARG A 9 17.23 18.64 5.20
N LEU A 10 16.29 17.70 5.37
CA LEU A 10 16.47 16.55 6.26
C LEU A 10 17.59 15.64 5.76
N HIS A 11 17.61 15.34 4.47
CA HIS A 11 18.63 14.54 3.81
C HIS A 11 20.03 15.19 3.95
N GLU A 12 20.17 16.51 3.72
CA GLU A 12 21.41 17.26 3.90
C GLU A 12 21.94 17.19 5.35
N GLN A 13 21.06 16.98 6.32
CA GLN A 13 21.41 16.82 7.74
C GLN A 13 21.65 15.36 8.14
N GLY A 14 21.59 14.41 7.20
CA GLY A 14 21.75 12.99 7.47
C GLY A 14 20.59 12.36 8.26
N ILE A 15 19.39 12.97 8.21
CA ILE A 15 18.20 12.48 8.88
C ILE A 15 17.46 11.54 7.94
N SER A 16 17.28 10.29 8.37
CA SER A 16 16.50 9.29 7.65
C SER A 16 15.01 9.63 7.65
N VAL A 17 14.38 9.48 6.49
CA VAL A 17 12.96 9.84 6.26
C VAL A 17 12.18 8.62 5.83
N ALA A 18 11.13 8.29 6.58
CA ALA A 18 10.08 7.36 6.17
C ALA A 18 8.79 8.11 5.84
N ILE A 19 8.11 7.70 4.76
CA ILE A 19 6.79 8.24 4.38
C ILE A 19 5.77 7.11 4.37
N GLU A 20 4.62 7.36 5.00
CA GLU A 20 3.41 6.57 4.83
C GLU A 20 2.41 7.32 3.95
N THR A 21 1.90 6.69 2.89
CA THR A 21 1.04 7.33 1.89
C THR A 21 0.16 6.32 1.15
N ASN A 22 -0.92 6.78 0.53
CA ASN A 22 -1.66 6.01 -0.47
C ASN A 22 -1.04 6.10 -1.88
N ALA A 23 0.11 6.76 -2.01
CA ALA A 23 0.86 6.96 -3.25
C ALA A 23 0.06 7.60 -4.41
N SER A 24 -1.00 8.38 -4.14
CA SER A 24 -1.84 9.00 -5.18
C SER A 24 -1.31 10.33 -5.73
N SER A 25 -0.21 10.86 -5.19
CA SER A 25 0.35 12.15 -5.63
C SER A 25 1.23 11.97 -6.86
N VAL A 26 0.98 12.75 -7.92
CA VAL A 26 1.84 12.83 -9.11
C VAL A 26 3.26 13.32 -8.81
N HIS A 27 3.46 13.96 -7.66
CA HIS A 27 4.76 14.49 -7.22
C HIS A 27 5.56 13.50 -6.34
N LEU A 28 5.03 12.31 -6.07
CA LEU A 28 5.71 11.34 -5.22
C LEU A 28 7.09 10.92 -5.76
N PRO A 29 7.28 10.72 -7.08
CA PRO A 29 8.58 10.40 -7.64
C PRO A 29 9.66 11.47 -7.40
N GLU A 30 9.28 12.74 -7.27
CA GLU A 30 10.21 13.85 -6.99
C GLU A 30 10.86 13.72 -5.59
N LEU A 31 10.23 12.98 -4.68
CA LEU A 31 10.71 12.75 -3.31
C LEU A 31 11.61 11.51 -3.20
N ALA A 32 11.69 10.68 -4.23
CA ALA A 32 12.35 9.37 -4.16
C ALA A 32 13.82 9.44 -3.69
N GLU A 33 14.56 10.48 -4.07
CA GLU A 33 15.96 10.66 -3.64
C GLU A 33 16.11 10.97 -2.14
N TYR A 34 15.06 11.46 -1.50
CA TYR A 34 15.06 11.98 -0.13
C TYR A 34 14.27 11.13 0.85
N VAL A 35 13.72 10.01 0.37
CA VAL A 35 12.95 9.06 1.16
C VAL A 35 13.73 7.76 1.27
N ASP A 36 14.10 7.38 2.49
CA ASP A 36 14.83 6.15 2.75
C ASP A 36 13.91 4.94 2.82
N TYR A 37 12.66 5.13 3.27
CA TYR A 37 11.68 4.07 3.40
C TYR A 37 10.28 4.54 3.02
N LEU A 38 9.70 3.96 1.99
CA LEU A 38 8.36 4.28 1.51
C LEU A 38 7.37 3.21 1.96
N ILE A 39 6.31 3.62 2.67
CA ILE A 39 5.19 2.77 3.07
C ILE A 39 3.96 3.16 2.25
N VAL A 40 3.40 2.21 1.51
CA VAL A 40 2.24 2.44 0.64
C VAL A 40 1.05 1.60 1.08
N ASP A 41 -0.05 2.25 1.43
CA ASP A 41 -1.34 1.60 1.64
C ASP A 41 -2.05 1.33 0.31
N LEU A 42 -2.00 0.09 -0.17
CA LEU A 42 -2.76 -0.35 -1.35
C LEU A 42 -4.08 -1.01 -0.93
N LYS A 43 -5.18 -0.33 -1.18
CA LYS A 43 -6.51 -0.78 -0.71
C LYS A 43 -7.21 -1.75 -1.65
N HIS A 44 -6.86 -1.75 -2.93
CA HIS A 44 -7.31 -2.71 -3.93
C HIS A 44 -6.32 -2.76 -5.12
N PHE A 45 -6.26 -3.86 -5.87
CA PHE A 45 -5.45 -3.98 -7.10
C PHE A 45 -6.25 -3.61 -8.36
N ASP A 46 -7.58 -3.67 -8.29
CA ASP A 46 -8.50 -3.35 -9.39
C ASP A 46 -9.02 -1.91 -9.28
N ASP A 47 -8.98 -1.16 -10.39
CA ASP A 47 -9.33 0.27 -10.42
C ASP A 47 -10.84 0.51 -10.19
N GLU A 48 -11.71 -0.34 -10.73
CA GLU A 48 -13.17 -0.19 -10.57
C GLU A 48 -13.58 -0.41 -9.10
N GLN A 49 -13.00 -1.45 -8.47
CA GLN A 49 -13.24 -1.72 -7.05
C GLN A 49 -12.62 -0.63 -6.17
N HIS A 50 -11.44 -0.11 -6.53
CA HIS A 50 -10.83 1.00 -5.80
C HIS A 50 -11.70 2.26 -5.88
N ILE A 51 -12.23 2.61 -7.07
CA ILE A 51 -13.17 3.73 -7.22
C ILE A 51 -14.43 3.50 -6.38
N LYS A 52 -14.99 2.30 -6.41
CA LYS A 52 -16.20 1.94 -5.65
C LYS A 52 -16.04 2.13 -4.15
N TRP A 53 -14.91 1.68 -3.58
CA TRP A 53 -14.71 1.63 -2.13
C TRP A 53 -13.92 2.80 -1.55
N VAL A 54 -13.04 3.41 -2.35
CA VAL A 54 -12.17 4.52 -1.93
C VAL A 54 -12.61 5.86 -2.51
N GLY A 55 -13.40 5.84 -3.60
CA GLY A 55 -13.88 7.05 -4.26
C GLY A 55 -12.88 7.71 -5.21
N ALA A 56 -11.75 7.06 -5.49
CA ALA A 56 -10.68 7.59 -6.35
C ALA A 56 -10.09 6.50 -7.25
N SER A 57 -9.58 6.90 -8.44
CA SER A 57 -8.87 5.99 -9.32
C SER A 57 -7.51 5.58 -8.74
N LEU A 58 -7.14 4.33 -9.00
CA LEU A 58 -5.87 3.72 -8.59
C LEU A 58 -4.70 4.02 -9.55
N LYS A 59 -4.98 4.64 -10.70
CA LYS A 59 -3.99 4.77 -11.79
C LYS A 59 -2.69 5.43 -11.35
N GLU A 60 -2.77 6.53 -10.60
CA GLU A 60 -1.57 7.23 -10.15
C GLU A 60 -0.82 6.46 -9.07
N THR A 61 -1.55 5.82 -8.14
CA THR A 61 -0.96 4.93 -7.14
C THR A 61 -0.17 3.79 -7.80
N LYS A 62 -0.73 3.14 -8.82
CA LYS A 62 -0.04 2.08 -9.57
C LYS A 62 1.23 2.59 -10.23
N LYS A 63 1.18 3.70 -10.96
CA LYS A 63 2.37 4.30 -11.60
C LYS A 63 3.47 4.60 -10.59
N ASN A 64 3.11 5.12 -9.43
CA ASN A 64 4.09 5.42 -8.39
C ASN A 64 4.70 4.14 -7.79
N ILE A 65 3.90 3.11 -7.53
CA ILE A 65 4.39 1.80 -7.07
C ILE A 65 5.35 1.21 -8.12
N GLU A 66 4.96 1.19 -9.40
CA GLU A 66 5.78 0.71 -10.51
C GLU A 66 7.10 1.49 -10.63
N PHE A 67 7.05 2.82 -10.47
CA PHE A 67 8.26 3.66 -10.45
C PHE A 67 9.20 3.28 -9.31
N PHE A 68 8.68 3.06 -8.09
CA PHE A 68 9.53 2.70 -6.96
C PHE A 68 10.12 1.29 -7.11
N PHE A 69 9.38 0.31 -7.63
CA PHE A 69 9.95 -1.01 -7.95
C PHE A 69 11.08 -0.91 -8.98
N ALA A 70 10.88 -0.15 -10.06
CA ALA A 70 11.89 0.06 -11.09
C ALA A 70 13.12 0.83 -10.59
N SER A 71 12.99 1.63 -9.53
CA SER A 71 14.09 2.40 -8.94
C SER A 71 15.00 1.59 -8.03
N GLY A 72 14.62 0.36 -7.66
CA GLY A 72 15.34 -0.50 -6.72
C GLY A 72 15.38 0.04 -5.29
N ARG A 73 14.45 0.94 -4.93
CA ARG A 73 14.34 1.49 -3.58
C ARG A 73 13.48 0.62 -2.68
N GLU A 74 13.78 0.63 -1.39
CA GLU A 74 12.99 -0.07 -0.38
C GLU A 74 11.56 0.46 -0.36
N ILE A 75 10.58 -0.43 -0.53
CA ILE A 75 9.16 -0.13 -0.47
C ILE A 75 8.42 -1.16 0.37
N HIS A 76 7.59 -0.68 1.28
CA HIS A 76 6.72 -1.49 2.11
C HIS A 76 5.27 -1.32 1.66
N ILE A 77 4.67 -2.38 1.16
CA ILE A 77 3.27 -2.37 0.72
C ILE A 77 2.39 -2.92 1.84
N ARG A 78 1.49 -2.09 2.35
CA ARG A 78 0.47 -2.54 3.30
C ARG A 78 -0.86 -2.72 2.59
N ILE A 79 -1.50 -3.85 2.86
CA ILE A 79 -2.80 -4.20 2.31
C ILE A 79 -3.78 -4.36 3.49
N PRO A 80 -4.63 -3.35 3.75
CA PRO A 80 -5.74 -3.51 4.68
C PRO A 80 -6.73 -4.54 4.12
N VAL A 81 -6.86 -5.68 4.79
CA VAL A 81 -7.75 -6.77 4.35
C VAL A 81 -9.12 -6.57 4.97
N ILE A 82 -10.14 -6.38 4.13
CA ILE A 82 -11.50 -6.03 4.54
C ILE A 82 -12.47 -7.02 3.92
N ASN A 83 -13.25 -7.70 4.77
CA ASN A 83 -14.26 -8.64 4.33
C ASN A 83 -15.29 -7.98 3.41
N GLY A 84 -15.67 -8.68 2.32
CA GLY A 84 -16.60 -8.16 1.31
C GLY A 84 -16.05 -7.05 0.40
N VAL A 85 -14.77 -6.65 0.58
CA VAL A 85 -14.11 -5.61 -0.22
C VAL A 85 -12.98 -6.19 -1.05
N ASN A 86 -11.96 -6.76 -0.41
CA ASN A 86 -10.72 -7.12 -1.07
C ASN A 86 -10.12 -8.47 -0.61
N THR A 87 -10.96 -9.43 -0.22
CA THR A 87 -10.54 -10.76 0.25
C THR A 87 -10.11 -11.71 -0.88
N CYS A 88 -9.41 -11.20 -1.90
CA CYS A 88 -8.89 -11.94 -3.05
C CYS A 88 -7.36 -11.81 -3.13
N PRO A 89 -6.57 -12.57 -2.34
CA PRO A 89 -5.11 -12.46 -2.32
C PRO A 89 -4.47 -12.80 -3.66
N GLU A 90 -5.08 -13.69 -4.46
CA GLU A 90 -4.58 -14.09 -5.77
C GLU A 90 -4.44 -12.88 -6.71
N GLY A 91 -5.46 -12.00 -6.78
CA GLY A 91 -5.42 -10.83 -7.65
C GLY A 91 -4.35 -9.80 -7.24
N PHE A 92 -4.07 -9.66 -5.96
CA PHE A 92 -2.94 -8.84 -5.49
C PHE A 92 -1.61 -9.50 -5.85
N ALA A 93 -1.44 -10.79 -5.59
CA ALA A 93 -0.21 -11.50 -5.86
C ALA A 93 0.11 -11.53 -7.37
N ASP A 94 -0.88 -11.77 -8.22
CA ASP A 94 -0.75 -11.72 -9.68
C ASP A 94 -0.28 -10.34 -10.15
N TYR A 95 -0.87 -9.26 -9.59
CA TYR A 95 -0.44 -7.90 -9.92
C TYR A 95 1.03 -7.66 -9.57
N PHE A 96 1.45 -8.01 -8.36
CA PHE A 96 2.82 -7.77 -7.91
C PHE A 96 3.84 -8.69 -8.58
N SER A 97 3.45 -9.90 -8.98
CA SER A 97 4.33 -10.85 -9.69
C SER A 97 4.79 -10.36 -11.07
N CYS A 98 4.19 -9.28 -11.59
CA CYS A 98 4.60 -8.65 -12.85
C CYS A 98 5.85 -7.77 -12.72
N PHE A 99 6.36 -7.54 -11.49
CA PHE A 99 7.45 -6.59 -11.21
C PHE A 99 8.63 -7.27 -10.51
N ASP A 100 9.78 -6.62 -10.56
CA ASP A 100 10.89 -6.95 -9.65
C ASP A 100 10.57 -6.41 -8.24
N THR A 101 10.23 -7.31 -7.34
CA THR A 101 9.88 -7.00 -5.95
C THR A 101 10.99 -7.34 -4.95
N SER A 102 12.25 -7.47 -5.43
CA SER A 102 13.41 -7.83 -4.59
C SER A 102 13.69 -6.83 -3.46
N HIS A 103 13.29 -5.57 -3.64
CA HIS A 103 13.39 -4.48 -2.66
C HIS A 103 12.04 -4.16 -1.97
N ALA A 104 11.07 -5.07 -2.09
CA ALA A 104 9.76 -4.86 -1.50
C ALA A 104 9.45 -5.89 -0.42
N ASP A 105 8.66 -5.46 0.57
CA ASP A 105 7.96 -6.38 1.46
C ASP A 105 6.48 -6.02 1.59
N PHE A 106 5.69 -6.99 2.03
CA PHE A 106 4.24 -6.92 2.04
C PHE A 106 3.70 -7.25 3.42
N GLU A 107 2.83 -6.38 3.92
CA GLU A 107 2.15 -6.55 5.20
C GLU A 107 0.64 -6.55 5.00
N PHE A 108 -0.05 -7.45 5.68
CA PHE A 108 -1.50 -7.55 5.68
C PHE A 108 -2.05 -7.04 7.01
N LEU A 109 -2.87 -6.00 6.94
CA LEU A 109 -3.49 -5.40 8.12
C LEU A 109 -4.92 -5.89 8.23
N ALA A 110 -5.25 -6.57 9.34
CA ALA A 110 -6.63 -6.95 9.60
C ALA A 110 -7.50 -5.70 9.81
N TYR A 111 -8.72 -5.72 9.24
CA TYR A 111 -9.68 -4.63 9.42
C TYR A 111 -9.93 -4.33 10.89
N HIS A 112 -10.02 -3.04 11.22
CA HIS A 112 -10.40 -2.52 12.53
C HIS A 112 -11.29 -1.28 12.40
N GLU A 113 -12.06 -0.97 13.43
CA GLU A 113 -13.03 0.16 13.43
C GLU A 113 -12.50 1.45 14.09
N PHE A 114 -11.20 1.58 14.37
CA PHE A 114 -10.64 2.75 15.06
C PHE A 114 -10.90 4.09 14.38
N GLY A 115 -11.14 4.09 13.07
CA GLY A 115 -11.46 5.29 12.29
C GLY A 115 -12.97 5.54 12.08
N LYS A 116 -13.85 4.66 12.57
CA LYS A 116 -15.27 4.71 12.26
C LYS A 116 -15.94 6.00 12.76
N ASP A 117 -15.55 6.48 13.91
CA ASP A 117 -16.08 7.72 14.50
C ASP A 117 -15.71 9.00 13.74
N LYS A 118 -14.70 8.91 12.84
CA LYS A 118 -14.29 10.02 11.96
C LYS A 118 -15.15 10.12 10.70
N TRP A 119 -15.99 9.12 10.44
CA TRP A 119 -16.81 9.04 9.25
C TRP A 119 -18.12 9.79 9.44
N HIS A 120 -18.34 10.82 8.65
CA HIS A 120 -19.58 11.61 8.65
C HIS A 120 -20.47 11.15 7.47
N GLY A 121 -21.30 10.15 7.68
CA GLY A 121 -22.22 9.63 6.64
C GLY A 121 -22.53 8.15 6.82
N ASN A 122 -23.10 7.54 5.77
CA ASN A 122 -23.40 6.11 5.79
C ASN A 122 -22.08 5.31 5.64
N TYR A 123 -21.71 4.56 6.66
CA TYR A 123 -20.57 3.66 6.64
C TYR A 123 -20.96 2.38 5.92
N GLY A 124 -20.55 2.22 4.66
CA GLY A 124 -21.00 1.15 3.77
C GLY A 124 -20.53 -0.27 4.13
N ILE A 125 -19.63 -0.42 5.12
CA ILE A 125 -19.11 -1.72 5.56
C ILE A 125 -19.90 -2.14 6.80
N THR A 126 -20.67 -3.22 6.70
CA THR A 126 -21.46 -3.78 7.82
C THR A 126 -20.67 -4.79 8.65
N ASP A 127 -19.83 -5.60 7.98
CA ASP A 127 -18.93 -6.56 8.62
C ASP A 127 -17.64 -6.62 7.81
N GLY A 128 -16.64 -5.84 8.22
CA GLY A 128 -15.33 -5.77 7.58
C GLY A 128 -14.30 -6.72 8.20
N PHE A 129 -14.63 -7.40 9.29
CA PHE A 129 -13.68 -8.27 9.98
C PHE A 129 -13.35 -9.50 9.16
N VAL A 130 -12.08 -9.88 9.16
CA VAL A 130 -11.57 -11.06 8.45
C VAL A 130 -11.10 -12.12 9.43
N SER A 131 -11.30 -13.38 9.05
CA SER A 131 -10.88 -14.50 9.90
C SER A 131 -9.34 -14.67 9.88
N PRO A 132 -8.76 -15.29 10.92
CA PRO A 132 -7.34 -15.66 10.92
C PRO A 132 -6.95 -16.54 9.73
N GLU A 133 -7.86 -17.41 9.26
CA GLU A 133 -7.64 -18.26 8.09
C GLU A 133 -7.51 -17.44 6.80
N MET A 134 -8.29 -16.37 6.64
CA MET A 134 -8.18 -15.46 5.50
C MET A 134 -6.84 -14.70 5.54
N MET A 135 -6.43 -14.21 6.70
CA MET A 135 -5.11 -13.57 6.87
C MET A 135 -3.97 -14.56 6.55
N ALA A 136 -4.07 -15.81 7.01
CA ALA A 136 -3.12 -16.86 6.69
C ALA A 136 -3.13 -17.23 5.18
N LYS A 137 -4.29 -17.12 4.52
CA LYS A 137 -4.39 -17.33 3.06
C LYS A 137 -3.61 -16.24 2.30
N PHE A 138 -3.71 -14.98 2.69
CA PHE A 138 -2.92 -13.88 2.10
C PHE A 138 -1.42 -14.17 2.20
N ASP A 139 -0.93 -14.48 3.40
CA ASP A 139 0.48 -14.78 3.64
C ASP A 139 0.97 -15.97 2.78
N ARG A 140 0.19 -17.05 2.72
CA ARG A 140 0.51 -18.23 1.93
C ARG A 140 0.56 -17.92 0.43
N VAL A 141 -0.48 -17.28 -0.12
CA VAL A 141 -0.57 -16.98 -1.56
C VAL A 141 0.58 -16.08 -2.00
N PHE A 142 0.91 -15.06 -1.22
CA PHE A 142 2.04 -14.19 -1.55
C PHE A 142 3.37 -14.96 -1.55
N LYS A 143 3.62 -15.81 -0.56
CA LYS A 143 4.82 -16.66 -0.52
C LYS A 143 4.91 -17.65 -1.68
N GLU A 144 3.78 -18.24 -2.09
CA GLU A 144 3.69 -19.12 -3.27
C GLU A 144 4.06 -18.37 -4.57
N HIS A 145 3.86 -17.05 -4.63
CA HIS A 145 4.27 -16.17 -5.73
C HIS A 145 5.68 -15.58 -5.56
N GLY A 146 6.45 -16.03 -4.55
CA GLY A 146 7.80 -15.53 -4.29
C GLY A 146 7.87 -14.13 -3.67
N LEU A 147 6.74 -13.59 -3.20
CA LEU A 147 6.65 -12.26 -2.59
C LEU A 147 7.00 -12.34 -1.09
N LYS A 148 7.86 -11.44 -0.63
CA LYS A 148 8.33 -11.40 0.76
C LYS A 148 7.28 -10.79 1.68
N THR A 149 6.70 -11.58 2.57
CA THR A 149 5.74 -11.09 3.57
C THR A 149 6.41 -10.79 4.91
N VAL A 150 5.92 -9.77 5.60
CA VAL A 150 6.34 -9.39 6.95
C VAL A 150 5.13 -9.27 7.88
N LYS A 151 5.37 -9.36 9.18
CA LYS A 151 4.39 -9.08 10.25
C LYS A 151 5.01 -8.09 11.19
N THR A 152 4.30 -7.03 11.47
CA THR A 152 4.61 -6.06 12.53
C THR A 152 3.76 -6.29 13.77
#